data_11014779a672b67a79809fd5068a0244
#
_entry.id   11014779a672b67a79809fd5068a0244
#
_cell.length_a   1.000
_cell.length_b   1.000
_cell.length_c   1.000
_cell.angle_alpha   90.00
_cell.angle_beta   90.00
_cell.angle_gamma   90.00
#
_symmetry.space_group_name_H-M   'P 1'
#
loop_
_entity.id
_entity.type
_entity.pdbx_description
1 polymer ?
#
loop_
_entity_poly.entity_id
_entity_poly.type
_entity_poly.pdbx_seq_one_letter_code
_entity_poly.pdbx_strand_id
1 'polypeptide(L)'
;TPLYSSAASDVYKRQGYVNATILRDYFIPRGAREAEVSLRVVPGPRVRIGDIRIEGSGDVGDGIIHSLLAFESGDVFRDREIIESQRRLYNLEALRYASITSERREDTDTLIDLRVEVRPAPQRTVSLGVGAETDECAQVQADWTNRNFLGRGRVLRLTTRLSNLFASELQGDFPCTDVSEDPVFQELNYRLEAAFEQPVFVGGDNSLRATVYAEEE
;
A
#
# COMPACT_ATOMS: atom_id res chain seq x y z
N THR A 1 18.56 26.51 -17.12
CA THR A 1 17.93 25.20 -17.01
C THR A 1 17.81 24.80 -15.55
N PRO A 2 16.60 24.64 -14.96
CA PRO A 2 16.42 24.42 -13.52
C PRO A 2 16.85 23.02 -13.01
N LEU A 3 17.18 22.11 -13.91
CA LEU A 3 17.40 20.67 -13.58
C LEU A 3 18.62 20.39 -12.69
N TYR A 4 19.73 21.10 -12.84
CA TYR A 4 20.94 20.79 -12.07
C TYR A 4 20.90 21.25 -10.61
N SER A 5 20.19 22.31 -10.28
CA SER A 5 20.07 22.80 -8.91
C SER A 5 19.07 21.98 -8.08
N SER A 6 18.01 21.46 -8.69
CA SER A 6 17.08 20.55 -8.01
C SER A 6 17.74 19.20 -7.74
N ALA A 7 18.47 18.66 -8.71
CA ALA A 7 19.20 17.41 -8.52
C ALA A 7 20.26 17.50 -7.40
N ALA A 8 21.00 18.60 -7.35
CA ALA A 8 21.96 18.83 -6.27
C ALA A 8 21.26 19.00 -4.91
N SER A 9 20.14 19.73 -4.82
CA SER A 9 19.34 19.83 -3.59
C SER A 9 18.86 18.47 -3.13
N ASP A 10 18.37 17.61 -4.03
CA ASP A 10 17.87 16.29 -3.71
C ASP A 10 18.97 15.36 -3.15
N VAL A 11 20.23 15.50 -3.64
CA VAL A 11 21.36 14.74 -3.10
C VAL A 11 21.59 15.10 -1.63
N TYR A 12 21.60 16.40 -1.28
CA TYR A 12 21.78 16.83 0.10
C TYR A 12 20.61 16.45 1.00
N LYS A 13 19.38 16.58 0.53
CA LYS A 13 18.18 16.16 1.27
C LYS A 13 18.19 14.67 1.59
N ARG A 14 18.62 13.83 0.62
CA ARG A 14 18.79 12.38 0.85
C ARG A 14 19.83 12.03 1.92
N GLN A 15 20.75 12.94 2.20
CA GLN A 15 21.78 12.78 3.21
C GLN A 15 21.40 13.38 4.59
N GLY A 16 20.17 13.90 4.72
CA GLY A 16 19.66 14.47 5.96
C GLY A 16 19.82 15.99 6.08
N TYR A 17 20.24 16.66 5.02
CA TYR A 17 20.33 18.12 4.98
C TYR A 17 19.05 18.74 4.41
N VAL A 18 17.97 18.67 5.17
CA VAL A 18 16.62 19.08 4.73
C VAL A 18 16.56 20.56 4.36
N ASN A 19 17.36 21.40 5.02
CA ASN A 19 17.42 22.84 4.81
C ASN A 19 18.52 23.27 3.82
N ALA A 20 19.10 22.34 3.05
CA ALA A 20 20.13 22.67 2.08
C ALA A 20 19.64 23.69 1.06
N THR A 21 20.35 24.81 0.97
CA THR A 21 20.08 25.87 0.01
C THR A 21 21.16 25.91 -1.05
N ILE A 22 20.79 26.01 -2.32
CA ILE A 22 21.73 26.15 -3.42
C ILE A 22 21.62 27.57 -3.95
N LEU A 23 22.68 28.34 -3.72
CA LEU A 23 22.86 29.66 -4.28
C LEU A 23 23.48 29.50 -5.66
N ARG A 24 22.90 30.18 -6.64
CA ARG A 24 23.39 30.23 -8.03
C ARG A 24 23.91 31.62 -8.33
N ASP A 25 25.11 31.65 -8.85
CA ASP A 25 25.70 32.86 -9.39
C ASP A 25 26.12 32.62 -10.84
N TYR A 26 26.01 33.61 -11.67
CA TYR A 26 26.40 33.54 -13.07
C TYR A 26 27.13 34.80 -13.51
N PHE A 27 28.17 34.62 -14.27
CA PHE A 27 28.94 35.72 -14.86
C PHE A 27 29.00 35.54 -16.39
N ILE A 28 28.62 36.56 -17.11
CA ILE A 28 28.70 36.60 -18.58
C ILE A 28 29.71 37.66 -18.97
N PRO A 29 30.91 37.31 -19.43
CA PRO A 29 31.89 38.29 -19.91
C PRO A 29 31.33 39.06 -21.14
N ARG A 30 31.59 40.34 -21.20
CA ARG A 30 31.15 41.16 -22.35
C ARG A 30 31.80 40.62 -23.64
N GLY A 31 30.96 40.25 -24.61
CA GLY A 31 31.42 39.74 -25.92
C GLY A 31 31.66 38.21 -25.93
N ALA A 32 31.53 37.50 -24.83
CA ALA A 32 31.56 36.05 -24.82
C ALA A 32 30.19 35.44 -25.15
N ARG A 33 30.20 34.27 -25.81
CA ARG A 33 28.99 33.47 -26.05
C ARG A 33 28.79 32.40 -24.98
N GLU A 34 29.57 32.44 -23.93
CA GLU A 34 29.59 31.46 -22.81
C GLU A 34 29.30 32.20 -21.52
N ALA A 35 28.59 31.52 -20.62
CA ALA A 35 28.31 31.97 -19.27
C ALA A 35 29.03 31.01 -18.27
N GLU A 36 29.72 31.58 -17.31
CA GLU A 36 30.26 30.86 -16.18
C GLU A 36 29.17 30.79 -15.11
N VAL A 37 28.80 29.56 -14.72
CA VAL A 37 27.79 29.33 -13.67
C VAL A 37 28.47 28.71 -12.46
N SER A 38 28.38 29.37 -11.33
CA SER A 38 28.85 28.85 -10.05
C SER A 38 27.69 28.46 -9.15
N LEU A 39 27.80 27.28 -8.53
CA LEU A 39 26.83 26.77 -7.57
C LEU A 39 27.49 26.70 -6.20
N ARG A 40 26.92 27.43 -5.24
CA ARG A 40 27.35 27.38 -3.85
C ARG A 40 26.27 26.68 -3.02
N VAL A 41 26.65 25.59 -2.36
CA VAL A 41 25.75 24.85 -1.48
C VAL A 41 25.96 25.30 -0.04
N VAL A 42 24.86 25.62 0.65
CA VAL A 42 24.80 25.87 2.08
C VAL A 42 23.98 24.73 2.66
N PRO A 43 24.61 23.66 3.20
CA PRO A 43 23.92 22.43 3.59
C PRO A 43 23.00 22.60 4.81
N GLY A 44 23.32 23.56 5.71
CA GLY A 44 22.63 23.65 7.00
C GLY A 44 22.95 22.49 7.94
N PRO A 45 22.28 22.38 9.09
CA PRO A 45 22.45 21.28 10.01
C PRO A 45 21.86 19.98 9.46
N ARG A 46 22.44 18.86 9.88
CA ARG A 46 21.90 17.53 9.61
C ARG A 46 20.74 17.26 10.55
N VAL A 47 19.60 16.88 9.98
CA VAL A 47 18.36 16.69 10.73
C VAL A 47 18.18 15.22 11.08
N ARG A 48 17.71 14.94 12.31
CA ARG A 48 17.35 13.62 12.80
C ARG A 48 15.86 13.54 13.10
N ILE A 49 15.34 12.32 13.12
CA ILE A 49 13.98 12.03 13.55
C ILE A 49 13.92 12.13 15.07
N GLY A 50 13.03 12.95 15.57
CA GLY A 50 12.72 13.09 16.98
C GLY A 50 11.67 12.05 17.44
N ASP A 51 10.56 12.52 18.00
CA ASP A 51 9.48 11.68 18.46
C ASP A 51 8.62 11.21 17.28
N ILE A 52 8.20 9.94 17.34
CA ILE A 52 7.26 9.34 16.40
C ILE A 52 5.94 9.13 17.14
N ARG A 53 4.88 9.82 16.69
CA ARG A 53 3.54 9.71 17.27
C ARG A 53 2.63 8.99 16.30
N ILE A 54 2.03 7.89 16.76
CA ILE A 54 1.04 7.12 16.00
C ILE A 54 -0.34 7.48 16.51
N GLU A 55 -1.24 7.87 15.62
CA GLU A 55 -2.59 8.27 15.93
C GLU A 55 -3.60 7.47 15.10
N GLY A 56 -4.65 6.97 15.74
CA GLY A 56 -5.80 6.36 15.08
C GLY A 56 -5.62 4.87 14.71
N SER A 57 -4.63 4.17 15.25
CA SER A 57 -4.37 2.74 14.97
C SER A 57 -5.51 1.80 15.38
N GLY A 58 -6.26 2.15 16.43
CA GLY A 58 -7.39 1.35 16.92
C GLY A 58 -7.02 -0.12 17.17
N ASP A 59 -7.88 -1.03 16.72
CA ASP A 59 -7.70 -2.49 16.90
C ASP A 59 -6.53 -3.07 16.10
N VAL A 60 -6.00 -2.35 15.12
CA VAL A 60 -4.83 -2.79 14.35
C VAL A 60 -3.59 -2.79 15.22
N GLY A 61 -3.48 -1.79 16.12
CA GLY A 61 -2.43 -1.64 17.12
C GLY A 61 -1.16 -0.97 16.58
N ASP A 62 -0.48 -0.23 17.45
CA ASP A 62 0.71 0.56 17.10
C ASP A 62 1.90 -0.32 16.68
N GLY A 63 1.99 -1.53 17.22
CA GLY A 63 3.12 -2.43 16.97
C GLY A 63 3.28 -2.83 15.49
N ILE A 64 2.17 -3.09 14.78
CA ILE A 64 2.23 -3.39 13.35
C ILE A 64 2.56 -2.14 12.54
N ILE A 65 2.01 -0.98 12.92
CA ILE A 65 2.31 0.30 12.28
C ILE A 65 3.82 0.57 12.40
N HIS A 66 4.38 0.46 13.61
CA HIS A 66 5.81 0.63 13.86
C HIS A 66 6.68 -0.31 13.01
N SER A 67 6.29 -1.58 12.87
CA SER A 67 7.06 -2.57 12.08
C SER A 67 7.10 -2.29 10.58
N LEU A 68 6.20 -1.44 10.08
CA LEU A 68 6.14 -1.00 8.68
C LEU A 68 6.92 0.29 8.41
N LEU A 69 7.37 0.99 9.47
CA LEU A 69 8.22 2.16 9.30
C LEU A 69 9.63 1.72 8.90
N ALA A 70 10.22 2.43 7.92
CA ALA A 70 11.60 2.22 7.47
C ALA A 70 12.61 3.09 8.23
N PHE A 71 12.19 3.67 9.36
CA PHE A 71 12.97 4.57 10.19
C PHE A 71 12.59 4.42 11.66
N GLU A 72 13.50 4.85 12.53
CA GLU A 72 13.31 4.89 13.99
C GLU A 72 13.66 6.29 14.54
N SER A 73 13.23 6.55 15.78
CA SER A 73 13.65 7.77 16.50
C SER A 73 15.16 7.80 16.66
N GLY A 74 15.77 8.94 16.36
CA GLY A 74 17.23 9.15 16.36
C GLY A 74 17.90 8.93 15.00
N ASP A 75 17.24 8.32 14.04
CA ASP A 75 17.74 8.15 12.68
C ASP A 75 17.92 9.49 11.96
N VAL A 76 18.78 9.50 10.96
CA VAL A 76 18.89 10.64 10.05
C VAL A 76 17.63 10.75 9.22
N PHE A 77 16.99 11.92 9.20
CA PHE A 77 15.79 12.14 8.40
C PHE A 77 16.11 11.99 6.91
N ARG A 78 15.37 11.12 6.22
CA ARG A 78 15.46 10.90 4.77
C ARG A 78 14.07 10.78 4.17
N ASP A 79 13.74 11.66 3.24
CA ASP A 79 12.44 11.64 2.54
C ASP A 79 12.10 10.29 1.93
N ARG A 80 13.11 9.56 1.43
CA ARG A 80 12.91 8.23 0.85
C ARG A 80 12.32 7.24 1.86
N GLU A 81 12.80 7.25 3.09
CA GLU A 81 12.35 6.34 4.16
C GLU A 81 10.92 6.68 4.59
N ILE A 82 10.56 7.97 4.58
CA ILE A 82 9.19 8.43 4.84
C ILE A 82 8.23 7.93 3.74
N ILE A 83 8.60 8.13 2.47
CA ILE A 83 7.78 7.70 1.32
C ILE A 83 7.63 6.17 1.31
N GLU A 84 8.70 5.44 1.61
CA GLU A 84 8.67 3.99 1.67
C GLU A 84 7.76 3.48 2.79
N SER A 85 7.87 4.06 3.99
CA SER A 85 7.00 3.75 5.11
C SER A 85 5.53 4.03 4.80
N GLN A 86 5.25 5.18 4.19
CA GLN A 86 3.89 5.52 3.78
C GLN A 86 3.34 4.52 2.77
N ARG A 87 4.15 4.08 1.79
CA ARG A 87 3.75 3.04 0.83
C ARG A 87 3.46 1.70 1.51
N ARG A 88 4.31 1.28 2.48
CA ARG A 88 4.09 0.05 3.26
C ARG A 88 2.80 0.11 4.06
N LEU A 89 2.51 1.26 4.69
CA LEU A 89 1.25 1.48 5.41
C LEU A 89 0.03 1.45 4.48
N TYR A 90 0.12 2.03 3.28
CA TYR A 90 -0.97 1.96 2.29
C TYR A 90 -1.25 0.55 1.79
N ASN A 91 -0.24 -0.30 1.73
CA ASN A 91 -0.38 -1.69 1.32
C ASN A 91 -0.99 -2.59 2.40
N LEU A 92 -1.13 -2.09 3.63
CA LEU A 92 -1.77 -2.84 4.71
C LEU A 92 -3.29 -2.79 4.55
N GLU A 93 -3.91 -3.89 4.14
CA GLU A 93 -5.38 -3.98 3.93
C GLU A 93 -6.21 -3.62 5.18
N ALA A 94 -5.61 -3.74 6.37
CA ALA A 94 -6.25 -3.34 7.62
C ALA A 94 -6.42 -1.82 7.76
N LEU A 95 -5.78 -1.02 6.90
CA LEU A 95 -5.89 0.43 6.89
C LEU A 95 -6.59 0.91 5.62
N ARG A 96 -7.48 1.90 5.76
CA ARG A 96 -8.08 2.62 4.63
C ARG A 96 -7.41 3.95 4.34
N TYR A 97 -6.60 4.42 5.30
CA TYR A 97 -5.87 5.69 5.19
C TYR A 97 -4.60 5.63 6.03
N ALA A 98 -3.52 6.19 5.51
CA ALA A 98 -2.28 6.41 6.22
C ALA A 98 -1.61 7.69 5.72
N SER A 99 -1.07 8.50 6.63
CA SER A 99 -0.31 9.70 6.30
C SER A 99 0.82 9.86 7.29
N ILE A 100 1.99 10.25 6.80
CA ILE A 100 3.13 10.61 7.64
C ILE A 100 3.41 12.09 7.39
N THR A 101 3.32 12.89 8.45
CA THR A 101 3.60 14.32 8.41
C THR A 101 4.80 14.65 9.29
N SER A 102 5.65 15.53 8.80
CA SER A 102 6.81 16.01 9.55
C SER A 102 6.46 17.33 10.24
N GLU A 103 6.69 17.38 11.54
CA GLU A 103 6.50 18.58 12.37
C GLU A 103 7.86 19.09 12.82
N ARG A 104 8.17 20.32 12.45
CA ARG A 104 9.42 20.94 12.90
C ARG A 104 9.27 21.32 14.37
N ARG A 105 10.28 20.97 15.17
CA ARG A 105 10.35 21.36 16.57
C ARG A 105 10.81 22.82 16.65
N GLU A 106 10.11 23.65 17.41
CA GLU A 106 10.42 25.09 17.51
C GLU A 106 11.71 25.39 18.30
N ASP A 107 12.12 24.46 19.16
CA ASP A 107 13.27 24.60 20.06
C ASP A 107 14.61 24.17 19.40
N THR A 108 14.58 23.51 18.25
CA THR A 108 15.78 23.03 17.56
C THR A 108 15.61 22.83 16.07
N ASP A 109 16.62 23.22 15.30
CA ASP A 109 16.68 23.01 13.84
C ASP A 109 17.23 21.64 13.44
N THR A 110 17.60 20.79 14.41
CA THR A 110 18.26 19.51 14.17
C THR A 110 17.34 18.30 14.37
N LEU A 111 16.13 18.50 14.87
CA LEU A 111 15.13 17.45 15.10
C LEU A 111 13.83 17.75 14.36
N ILE A 112 13.25 16.70 13.79
CA ILE A 112 11.91 16.71 13.18
C ILE A 112 11.10 15.60 13.85
N ASP A 113 9.96 15.95 14.43
CA ASP A 113 9.01 14.98 14.93
C ASP A 113 8.13 14.48 13.78
N LEU A 114 7.72 13.22 13.85
CA LEU A 114 6.89 12.59 12.85
C LEU A 114 5.55 12.19 13.46
N ARG A 115 4.47 12.58 12.78
CA ARG A 115 3.12 12.16 13.10
C ARG A 115 2.64 11.18 12.04
N VAL A 116 2.29 9.98 12.47
CA VAL A 116 1.75 8.90 11.65
C VAL A 116 0.25 8.80 11.94
N GLU A 117 -0.57 9.37 11.09
CA GLU A 117 -2.02 9.27 11.19
C GLU A 117 -2.50 8.10 10.35
N VAL A 118 -3.24 7.19 10.97
CA VAL A 118 -3.83 6.04 10.28
C VAL A 118 -5.32 5.93 10.60
N ARG A 119 -6.07 5.30 9.71
CA ARG A 119 -7.50 4.98 9.93
C ARG A 119 -7.75 3.54 9.53
N PRO A 120 -8.23 2.69 10.44
CA PRO A 120 -8.55 1.31 10.15
C PRO A 120 -9.63 1.18 9.08
N ALA A 121 -9.50 0.16 8.24
CA ALA A 121 -10.56 -0.29 7.35
C ALA A 121 -11.63 -1.08 8.15
N PRO A 122 -12.84 -1.27 7.62
CA PRO A 122 -13.81 -2.18 8.22
C PRO A 122 -13.18 -3.56 8.43
N GLN A 123 -13.16 -4.00 9.68
CA GLN A 123 -12.50 -5.26 10.05
C GLN A 123 -13.11 -6.45 9.34
N ARG A 124 -14.44 -6.48 9.21
CA ARG A 124 -15.19 -7.55 8.55
C ARG A 124 -16.00 -6.99 7.40
N THR A 125 -15.96 -7.68 6.29
CA THR A 125 -16.75 -7.33 5.10
C THR A 125 -17.36 -8.61 4.54
N VAL A 126 -18.62 -8.53 4.12
CA VAL A 126 -19.31 -9.57 3.35
C VAL A 126 -19.70 -8.96 2.02
N SER A 127 -19.41 -9.63 0.94
CA SER A 127 -19.86 -9.26 -0.40
C SER A 127 -20.64 -10.45 -0.99
N LEU A 128 -21.75 -10.16 -1.62
CA LEU A 128 -22.54 -11.13 -2.35
C LEU A 128 -22.64 -10.66 -3.81
N GLY A 129 -22.36 -11.55 -4.72
CA GLY A 129 -22.47 -11.34 -6.15
C GLY A 129 -23.39 -12.38 -6.78
N VAL A 130 -24.13 -11.96 -7.78
CA VAL A 130 -24.89 -12.83 -8.68
C VAL A 130 -24.49 -12.51 -10.11
N GLY A 131 -24.36 -13.52 -10.94
CA GLY A 131 -24.00 -13.38 -12.34
C GLY A 131 -24.74 -14.39 -13.19
N ALA A 132 -24.69 -14.18 -14.49
CA ALA A 132 -25.20 -15.12 -15.48
C ALA A 132 -24.28 -15.09 -16.70
N GLU A 133 -23.87 -16.26 -17.14
CA GLU A 133 -23.03 -16.48 -18.32
C GLU A 133 -23.69 -17.55 -19.19
N THR A 134 -23.39 -17.55 -20.48
CA THR A 134 -24.09 -18.45 -21.42
C THR A 134 -23.63 -19.90 -21.31
N ASP A 135 -22.44 -20.13 -20.79
CA ASP A 135 -21.78 -21.43 -20.61
C ASP A 135 -21.83 -21.95 -19.17
N GLU A 136 -21.84 -21.05 -18.15
CA GLU A 136 -21.96 -21.43 -16.74
C GLU A 136 -23.33 -21.12 -16.12
N CYS A 137 -24.29 -20.72 -16.92
CA CYS A 137 -25.65 -20.38 -16.49
C CYS A 137 -25.70 -19.30 -15.41
N ALA A 138 -26.45 -19.55 -14.34
CA ALA A 138 -26.52 -18.64 -13.22
C ALA A 138 -25.43 -18.99 -12.19
N GLN A 139 -24.81 -17.95 -11.62
CA GLN A 139 -23.76 -18.10 -10.60
C GLN A 139 -24.03 -17.20 -9.40
N VAL A 140 -23.60 -17.65 -8.23
CA VAL A 140 -23.63 -16.90 -6.98
C VAL A 140 -22.26 -16.96 -6.33
N GLN A 141 -21.77 -15.81 -5.88
CA GLN A 141 -20.51 -15.72 -5.14
C GLN A 141 -20.75 -15.04 -3.81
N ALA A 142 -20.11 -15.56 -2.78
CA ALA A 142 -20.06 -14.95 -1.45
C ALA A 142 -18.61 -14.83 -1.00
N ASP A 143 -18.20 -13.62 -0.62
CA ASP A 143 -16.88 -13.32 -0.07
C ASP A 143 -17.03 -12.82 1.36
N TRP A 144 -16.29 -13.43 2.28
CA TRP A 144 -16.13 -12.93 3.63
C TRP A 144 -14.66 -12.62 3.89
N THR A 145 -14.40 -11.40 4.35
CA THR A 145 -13.02 -10.94 4.63
C THR A 145 -12.94 -10.43 6.06
N ASN A 146 -11.93 -10.85 6.79
CA ASN A 146 -11.52 -10.27 8.07
C ASN A 146 -10.10 -9.72 7.95
N ARG A 147 -9.94 -8.36 8.05
CA ARG A 147 -8.68 -7.63 7.84
C ARG A 147 -7.81 -7.49 9.07
N ASN A 148 -8.23 -8.02 10.20
CA ASN A 148 -7.41 -8.05 11.42
C ASN A 148 -7.62 -9.37 12.16
N PHE A 149 -7.61 -10.47 11.42
CA PHE A 149 -7.78 -11.82 11.95
C PHE A 149 -6.65 -12.17 12.92
N LEU A 150 -6.99 -12.46 14.17
CA LEU A 150 -6.04 -12.68 15.27
C LEU A 150 -5.05 -11.51 15.49
N GLY A 151 -5.39 -10.30 15.07
CA GLY A 151 -4.56 -9.10 15.22
C GLY A 151 -3.42 -8.97 14.22
N ARG A 152 -2.61 -7.92 14.36
CA ARG A 152 -1.44 -7.61 13.53
C ARG A 152 -1.74 -7.42 12.05
N GLY A 153 -2.94 -6.96 11.70
CA GLY A 153 -3.33 -6.71 10.31
C GLY A 153 -3.39 -7.96 9.42
N ARG A 154 -3.46 -9.17 10.00
CA ARG A 154 -3.61 -10.41 9.24
C ARG A 154 -4.95 -10.43 8.54
N VAL A 155 -4.96 -10.93 7.32
CA VAL A 155 -6.19 -11.03 6.54
C VAL A 155 -6.58 -12.49 6.36
N LEU A 156 -7.83 -12.80 6.66
CA LEU A 156 -8.45 -14.06 6.30
C LEU A 156 -9.60 -13.78 5.36
N ARG A 157 -9.56 -14.37 4.16
CA ARG A 157 -10.61 -14.28 3.14
C ARG A 157 -11.16 -15.66 2.87
N LEU A 158 -12.49 -15.77 2.90
CA LEU A 158 -13.22 -16.96 2.49
C LEU A 158 -14.06 -16.58 1.27
N THR A 159 -13.90 -17.31 0.19
CA THR A 159 -14.66 -17.13 -1.05
C THR A 159 -15.41 -18.43 -1.34
N THR A 160 -16.68 -18.31 -1.64
CA THR A 160 -17.53 -19.42 -2.10
C THR A 160 -18.15 -19.00 -3.41
N ARG A 161 -18.01 -19.83 -4.44
CA ARG A 161 -18.67 -19.68 -5.73
C ARG A 161 -19.47 -20.93 -6.03
N LEU A 162 -20.70 -20.73 -6.48
CA LEU A 162 -21.57 -21.77 -7.02
C LEU A 162 -21.93 -21.34 -8.43
N SER A 163 -21.73 -22.19 -9.42
CA SER A 163 -22.07 -21.96 -10.81
C SER A 163 -22.88 -23.14 -11.37
N ASN A 164 -23.37 -23.03 -12.59
CA ASN A 164 -24.29 -23.95 -13.21
C ASN A 164 -25.62 -24.08 -12.44
N LEU A 165 -26.00 -23.04 -11.71
CA LEU A 165 -27.29 -23.04 -11.04
C LEU A 165 -28.43 -23.07 -12.12
N PHE A 166 -29.33 -24.04 -11.96
CA PHE A 166 -30.46 -24.25 -12.87
C PHE A 166 -30.07 -24.64 -14.31
N ALA A 167 -28.88 -25.18 -14.54
CA ALA A 167 -28.42 -25.56 -15.86
C ALA A 167 -29.35 -26.57 -16.55
N SER A 168 -29.82 -27.57 -15.81
CA SER A 168 -30.73 -28.58 -16.32
C SER A 168 -32.13 -28.05 -16.65
N GLU A 169 -32.61 -27.03 -15.92
CA GLU A 169 -33.94 -26.45 -16.11
C GLU A 169 -33.98 -25.40 -17.21
N LEU A 170 -32.86 -24.69 -17.44
CA LEU A 170 -32.76 -23.55 -18.36
C LEU A 170 -31.99 -23.87 -19.64
N GLN A 171 -31.65 -25.12 -19.90
CA GLN A 171 -30.90 -25.54 -21.09
C GLN A 171 -31.56 -25.06 -22.39
N GLY A 172 -30.80 -24.30 -23.20
CA GLY A 172 -31.25 -23.70 -24.44
C GLY A 172 -32.02 -22.39 -24.29
N ASP A 173 -32.38 -21.99 -23.07
CA ASP A 173 -32.99 -20.70 -22.76
C ASP A 173 -31.95 -19.74 -22.09
N PHE A 174 -32.20 -18.44 -22.20
CA PHE A 174 -31.35 -17.44 -21.55
C PHE A 174 -31.41 -17.59 -20.01
N PRO A 175 -30.24 -17.63 -19.30
CA PRO A 175 -28.86 -17.39 -19.77
C PRO A 175 -28.11 -18.63 -20.31
N CYS A 176 -28.64 -19.81 -20.23
CA CYS A 176 -27.99 -21.11 -20.48
C CYS A 176 -28.05 -21.52 -21.97
N THR A 177 -27.70 -20.64 -22.90
CA THR A 177 -27.85 -20.90 -24.35
C THR A 177 -26.77 -21.80 -24.93
N ASP A 178 -25.56 -21.83 -24.33
CA ASP A 178 -24.38 -22.53 -24.84
C ASP A 178 -23.93 -23.70 -23.94
N VAL A 179 -24.77 -24.11 -22.99
CA VAL A 179 -24.49 -25.25 -22.11
C VAL A 179 -24.46 -26.54 -22.90
N SER A 180 -23.40 -27.33 -22.73
CA SER A 180 -23.26 -28.63 -23.35
C SER A 180 -24.41 -29.58 -22.95
N GLU A 181 -24.88 -30.42 -23.90
CA GLU A 181 -25.85 -31.46 -23.60
C GLU A 181 -25.28 -32.61 -22.76
N ASP A 182 -23.99 -32.66 -22.54
CA ASP A 182 -23.34 -33.66 -21.68
C ASP A 182 -23.75 -33.44 -20.21
N PRO A 183 -24.31 -34.46 -19.56
CA PRO A 183 -24.78 -34.35 -18.17
C PRO A 183 -23.70 -33.83 -17.19
N VAL A 184 -22.43 -34.09 -17.45
CA VAL A 184 -21.32 -33.66 -16.60
C VAL A 184 -21.25 -32.11 -16.52
N PHE A 185 -21.56 -31.40 -17.62
CA PHE A 185 -21.58 -29.94 -17.66
C PHE A 185 -22.91 -29.32 -17.16
N GLN A 186 -23.87 -30.13 -16.75
CA GLN A 186 -25.12 -29.68 -16.17
C GLN A 186 -25.16 -29.82 -14.65
N GLU A 187 -24.12 -30.38 -14.06
CA GLU A 187 -24.02 -30.52 -12.61
C GLU A 187 -23.65 -29.18 -11.97
N LEU A 188 -23.99 -29.05 -10.69
CA LEU A 188 -23.64 -27.88 -9.88
C LEU A 188 -22.16 -27.84 -9.66
N ASN A 189 -21.49 -26.79 -10.16
CA ASN A 189 -20.09 -26.56 -9.90
C ASN A 189 -19.92 -25.73 -8.61
N TYR A 190 -18.94 -26.07 -7.80
CA TYR A 190 -18.62 -25.26 -6.63
C TYR A 190 -17.12 -25.03 -6.49
N ARG A 191 -16.79 -23.87 -5.97
CA ARG A 191 -15.42 -23.50 -5.57
C ARG A 191 -15.44 -22.87 -4.18
N LEU A 192 -14.67 -23.45 -3.28
CA LEU A 192 -14.44 -22.95 -1.93
C LEU A 192 -12.96 -22.58 -1.81
N GLU A 193 -12.68 -21.36 -1.39
CA GLU A 193 -11.31 -20.87 -1.21
C GLU A 193 -11.16 -20.22 0.16
N ALA A 194 -10.06 -20.54 0.86
CA ALA A 194 -9.63 -19.85 2.06
C ALA A 194 -8.20 -19.33 1.87
N ALA A 195 -8.05 -18.00 1.87
CA ALA A 195 -6.78 -17.33 1.74
C ALA A 195 -6.42 -16.62 3.06
N PHE A 196 -5.24 -16.94 3.58
CA PHE A 196 -4.66 -16.27 4.75
C PHE A 196 -3.45 -15.46 4.33
N GLU A 197 -3.36 -14.22 4.80
CA GLU A 197 -2.22 -13.33 4.56
C GLU A 197 -1.68 -12.76 5.87
N GLN A 198 -0.38 -12.89 6.05
CA GLN A 198 0.40 -12.25 7.10
C GLN A 198 1.21 -11.11 6.47
N PRO A 199 0.86 -9.83 6.68
CA PRO A 199 1.47 -8.71 5.97
C PRO A 199 2.93 -8.47 6.34
N VAL A 200 3.33 -8.81 7.57
CA VAL A 200 4.73 -8.73 8.03
C VAL A 200 5.12 -10.08 8.58
N PHE A 201 5.94 -10.82 7.86
CA PHE A 201 6.38 -12.16 8.23
C PHE A 201 7.83 -12.17 8.74
N VAL A 202 8.78 -11.71 7.91
CA VAL A 202 10.19 -11.57 8.28
C VAL A 202 10.70 -10.25 7.72
N GLY A 203 11.01 -9.28 8.58
CA GLY A 203 11.33 -7.92 8.16
C GLY A 203 10.11 -7.17 7.63
N GLY A 204 10.22 -5.85 7.45
CA GLY A 204 9.10 -4.99 7.04
C GLY A 204 8.61 -5.17 5.60
N ASP A 205 9.35 -5.89 4.75
CA ASP A 205 9.11 -5.99 3.30
C ASP A 205 8.52 -7.33 2.84
N ASN A 206 8.46 -8.34 3.74
CA ASN A 206 8.04 -9.68 3.37
C ASN A 206 6.65 -9.98 3.93
N SER A 207 5.74 -10.43 3.05
CA SER A 207 4.44 -10.98 3.43
C SER A 207 4.40 -12.48 3.16
N LEU A 208 3.58 -13.20 3.93
CA LEU A 208 3.28 -14.61 3.69
C LEU A 208 1.81 -14.72 3.30
N ARG A 209 1.54 -15.38 2.17
CA ARG A 209 0.19 -15.75 1.76
C ARG A 209 0.09 -17.26 1.62
N ALA A 210 -0.95 -17.83 2.20
CA ALA A 210 -1.32 -19.23 2.05
C ALA A 210 -2.76 -19.32 1.56
N THR A 211 -3.01 -20.13 0.53
CA THR A 211 -4.34 -20.35 -0.03
C THR A 211 -4.60 -21.85 -0.10
N VAL A 212 -5.77 -22.26 0.35
CA VAL A 212 -6.31 -23.61 0.18
C VAL A 212 -7.64 -23.51 -0.53
N TYR A 213 -7.90 -24.41 -1.45
CA TYR A 213 -9.16 -24.43 -2.19
C TYR A 213 -9.63 -25.86 -2.41
N ALA A 214 -10.94 -26.00 -2.60
CA ALA A 214 -11.60 -27.19 -3.05
C ALA A 214 -12.58 -26.78 -4.16
N GLU A 215 -12.56 -27.51 -5.27
CA GLU A 215 -13.41 -27.25 -6.43
C GLU A 215 -13.90 -28.56 -7.04
N GLU A 216 -15.08 -28.52 -7.59
CA GLU A 216 -15.66 -29.55 -8.44
C GLU A 216 -16.22 -28.84 -9.67
N GLU A 217 -15.71 -29.24 -10.83
CA GLU A 217 -16.05 -28.71 -12.17
C GLU A 217 -16.71 -29.81 -13.02
#